data_d4faa9145894e785c90b833b2ddd24a9
#
_entry.id   d4faa9145894e785c90b833b2ddd24a9
#
_cell.length_a   1.000
_cell.length_b   1.000
_cell.length_c   1.000
_cell.angle_alpha   90.00
_cell.angle_beta   90.00
_cell.angle_gamma   90.00
#
_symmetry.space_group_name_H-M   'P 1'
#
loop_
_entity.id
_entity.type
_entity.pdbx_description
1 polymer ?
#
loop_
_entity_poly.entity_id
_entity_poly.type
_entity_poly.pdbx_seq_one_letter_code
_entity_poly.pdbx_strand_id
1 'polypeptide(L)'
;MSFVEILKVIVLGIVEGFTEWLPISSTGHMILVDEIIHLDVSEAYREVFMVVIQLGAILAVMVLYFNKLNPFSPHKSMAQKRGTIRLWIKIIIACIPAAVIGLPLDHFMDKLMNGYVVAAMLIIYGVLFIVLENRNVHRHFPIERVTQISFQTAALIGCFQVLAMIPGTSRSGATILGAMLIGCSRPAAAEFSFFLGIPVMFGASFLKIVKFFIQGGGFSFAEFIYLVLGMVVAFGVSVYSIKFLMGYVRKHDFKFFGYYRIVLGIVVLSYFGISALVG
;
A
#
# COMPACT_ATOMS: atom_id res chain seq x y z
N MET A 1 -29.10 7.78 3.64
CA MET A 1 -28.15 6.64 3.76
C MET A 1 -28.88 5.37 3.36
N SER A 2 -28.39 4.64 2.35
CA SER A 2 -28.95 3.33 1.98
C SER A 2 -28.20 2.24 2.75
N PHE A 3 -28.92 1.23 3.21
CA PHE A 3 -28.33 0.04 3.85
C PHE A 3 -27.38 -0.71 2.89
N VAL A 4 -27.72 -0.73 1.60
CA VAL A 4 -26.89 -1.34 0.56
C VAL A 4 -25.56 -0.63 0.43
N GLU A 5 -25.53 0.71 0.44
CA GLU A 5 -24.28 1.48 0.36
C GLU A 5 -23.40 1.26 1.60
N ILE A 6 -24.01 1.10 2.78
CA ILE A 6 -23.26 0.74 4.00
C ILE A 6 -22.54 -0.59 3.82
N LEU A 7 -23.21 -1.62 3.28
CA LEU A 7 -22.60 -2.91 3.02
C LEU A 7 -21.47 -2.83 2.00
N LYS A 8 -21.65 -2.05 0.93
CA LYS A 8 -20.60 -1.81 -0.07
C LYS A 8 -19.37 -1.14 0.57
N VAL A 9 -19.56 -0.12 1.39
CA VAL A 9 -18.47 0.55 2.13
C VAL A 9 -17.73 -0.41 3.05
N ILE A 10 -18.44 -1.29 3.74
CA ILE A 10 -17.83 -2.32 4.59
C ILE A 10 -16.97 -3.27 3.75
N VAL A 11 -17.49 -3.77 2.62
CA VAL A 11 -16.72 -4.65 1.73
C VAL A 11 -15.47 -3.95 1.20
N LEU A 12 -15.58 -2.71 0.73
CA LEU A 12 -14.44 -1.93 0.25
C LEU A 12 -13.40 -1.71 1.36
N GLY A 13 -13.84 -1.39 2.58
CA GLY A 13 -12.94 -1.27 3.74
C GLY A 13 -12.23 -2.59 4.10
N ILE A 14 -12.92 -3.74 3.97
CA ILE A 14 -12.32 -5.06 4.17
C ILE A 14 -11.27 -5.34 3.11
N VAL A 15 -11.60 -5.11 1.84
CA VAL A 15 -10.67 -5.32 0.71
C VAL A 15 -9.44 -4.45 0.87
N GLU A 16 -9.60 -3.17 1.14
CA GLU A 16 -8.50 -2.24 1.36
C GLU A 16 -7.63 -2.66 2.54
N GLY A 17 -8.23 -2.90 3.71
CA GLY A 17 -7.51 -3.27 4.92
C GLY A 17 -6.74 -4.59 4.81
N PHE A 18 -7.21 -5.51 3.96
CA PHE A 18 -6.54 -6.78 3.73
C PHE A 18 -5.43 -6.67 2.68
N THR A 19 -5.67 -5.97 1.58
CA THR A 19 -4.81 -5.99 0.41
C THR A 19 -3.69 -4.96 0.42
N GLU A 20 -3.81 -3.88 1.21
CA GLU A 20 -2.81 -2.81 1.26
C GLU A 20 -1.47 -3.28 1.82
N TRP A 21 -1.49 -4.14 2.84
CA TRP A 21 -0.28 -4.60 3.52
C TRP A 21 0.38 -5.80 2.84
N LEU A 22 -0.44 -6.65 2.25
CA LEU A 22 0.05 -7.79 1.50
C LEU A 22 0.62 -7.31 0.14
N PRO A 23 1.71 -7.90 -0.34
CA PRO A 23 2.29 -7.47 -1.61
C PRO A 23 1.49 -8.02 -2.81
N ILE A 24 0.15 -7.81 -2.83
CA ILE A 24 -0.80 -8.36 -3.82
C ILE A 24 -1.53 -7.29 -4.64
N SER A 25 -1.29 -6.01 -4.39
CA SER A 25 -1.90 -4.84 -5.02
C SER A 25 -3.36 -4.57 -4.62
N SER A 26 -3.53 -3.64 -3.69
CA SER A 26 -4.86 -3.10 -3.32
C SER A 26 -5.58 -2.52 -4.54
N THR A 27 -4.88 -1.74 -5.38
CA THR A 27 -5.44 -1.17 -6.61
C THR A 27 -6.05 -2.23 -7.53
N GLY A 28 -5.36 -3.36 -7.74
CA GLY A 28 -5.87 -4.45 -8.59
C GLY A 28 -7.16 -5.06 -8.06
N HIS A 29 -7.29 -5.20 -6.73
CA HIS A 29 -8.50 -5.70 -6.08
C HIS A 29 -9.62 -4.67 -6.11
N MET A 30 -9.29 -3.41 -5.78
CA MET A 30 -10.28 -2.34 -5.72
C MET A 30 -10.93 -2.09 -7.08
N ILE A 31 -10.19 -2.17 -8.19
CA ILE A 31 -10.75 -2.07 -9.55
C ILE A 31 -11.78 -3.18 -9.79
N LEU A 32 -11.43 -4.45 -9.51
CA LEU A 32 -12.38 -5.56 -9.73
C LEU A 32 -13.60 -5.47 -8.81
N VAL A 33 -13.40 -5.06 -7.57
CA VAL A 33 -14.49 -4.94 -6.59
C VAL A 33 -15.40 -3.77 -6.94
N ASP A 34 -14.84 -2.64 -7.38
CA ASP A 34 -15.60 -1.45 -7.79
C ASP A 34 -16.47 -1.71 -9.02
N GLU A 35 -16.00 -2.51 -9.97
CA GLU A 35 -16.80 -2.97 -11.12
C GLU A 35 -18.03 -3.80 -10.71
N ILE A 36 -17.94 -4.54 -9.61
CA ILE A 36 -19.05 -5.40 -9.11
C ILE A 36 -19.91 -4.65 -8.09
N ILE A 37 -19.29 -3.84 -7.23
CA ILE A 37 -19.90 -3.22 -6.04
C ILE A 37 -19.87 -1.70 -6.19
N HIS A 38 -20.27 -1.18 -7.32
CA HIS A 38 -20.26 0.25 -7.61
C HIS A 38 -20.99 1.07 -6.52
N LEU A 39 -20.27 2.00 -5.86
CA LEU A 39 -20.88 2.93 -4.91
C LEU A 39 -21.74 3.97 -5.67
N ASP A 40 -22.97 4.17 -5.22
CA ASP A 40 -23.88 5.19 -5.75
C ASP A 40 -23.56 6.57 -5.14
N VAL A 41 -22.46 7.15 -5.59
CA VAL A 41 -21.92 8.45 -5.16
C VAL A 41 -21.32 9.17 -6.36
N SER A 42 -21.02 10.46 -6.21
CA SER A 42 -20.32 11.20 -7.27
C SER A 42 -18.94 10.61 -7.54
N GLU A 43 -18.48 10.67 -8.79
CA GLU A 43 -17.16 10.18 -9.19
C GLU A 43 -16.04 10.86 -8.41
N ALA A 44 -16.14 12.18 -8.23
CA ALA A 44 -15.18 12.94 -7.44
C ALA A 44 -15.10 12.48 -5.98
N TYR A 45 -16.24 12.15 -5.35
CA TYR A 45 -16.23 11.59 -4.00
C TYR A 45 -15.66 10.17 -3.98
N ARG A 46 -16.02 9.30 -4.95
CA ARG A 46 -15.51 7.94 -5.04
C ARG A 46 -14.00 7.91 -5.10
N GLU A 47 -13.38 8.78 -5.91
CA GLU A 47 -11.92 8.91 -5.98
C GLU A 47 -11.31 9.33 -4.63
N VAL A 48 -11.93 10.25 -3.91
CA VAL A 48 -11.49 10.64 -2.56
C VAL A 48 -11.65 9.47 -1.59
N PHE A 49 -12.78 8.79 -1.62
CA PHE A 49 -13.08 7.66 -0.75
C PHE A 49 -12.02 6.57 -0.88
N MET A 50 -11.69 6.14 -2.12
CA MET A 50 -10.71 5.09 -2.39
C MET A 50 -9.31 5.41 -1.87
N VAL A 51 -8.92 6.69 -1.86
CA VAL A 51 -7.61 7.11 -1.33
C VAL A 51 -7.66 7.31 0.18
N VAL A 52 -8.73 7.88 0.71
CA VAL A 52 -8.79 8.31 2.11
C VAL A 52 -9.07 7.14 3.07
N ILE A 53 -9.75 6.08 2.64
CA ILE A 53 -9.91 4.87 3.47
C ILE A 53 -8.57 4.24 3.84
N GLN A 54 -7.51 4.45 3.05
CA GLN A 54 -6.14 4.06 3.37
C GLN A 54 -5.62 4.69 4.66
N LEU A 55 -6.14 5.86 5.07
CA LEU A 55 -5.80 6.45 6.38
C LEU A 55 -6.23 5.53 7.53
N GLY A 56 -7.36 4.84 7.40
CA GLY A 56 -7.76 3.81 8.35
C GLY A 56 -6.71 2.69 8.42
N ALA A 57 -6.28 2.21 7.27
CA ALA A 57 -5.26 1.17 7.17
C ALA A 57 -3.93 1.61 7.80
N ILE A 58 -3.43 2.82 7.52
CA ILE A 58 -2.14 3.29 8.05
C ILE A 58 -2.17 3.56 9.56
N LEU A 59 -3.32 3.95 10.11
CA LEU A 59 -3.48 4.07 11.56
C LEU A 59 -3.22 2.74 12.27
N ALA A 60 -3.51 1.59 11.64
CA ALA A 60 -3.19 0.28 12.20
C ALA A 60 -1.68 0.08 12.39
N VAL A 61 -0.84 0.53 11.44
CA VAL A 61 0.63 0.53 11.60
C VAL A 61 1.05 1.41 12.75
N MET A 62 0.51 2.62 12.83
CA MET A 62 0.86 3.57 13.90
C MET A 62 0.52 3.01 15.29
N VAL A 63 -0.61 2.32 15.42
CA VAL A 63 -1.03 1.70 16.69
C VAL A 63 -0.17 0.46 16.99
N LEU A 64 0.00 -0.45 16.05
CA LEU A 64 0.77 -1.69 16.25
C LEU A 64 2.25 -1.44 16.56
N TYR A 65 2.82 -0.41 15.95
CA TYR A 65 4.22 -0.06 16.08
C TYR A 65 4.44 1.23 16.89
N PHE A 66 3.43 1.65 17.68
CA PHE A 66 3.48 2.91 18.43
C PHE A 66 4.77 3.05 19.25
N ASN A 67 5.14 2.02 19.98
CA ASN A 67 6.37 2.04 20.79
C ASN A 67 7.65 2.18 19.97
N LYS A 68 7.69 1.66 18.73
CA LYS A 68 8.85 1.83 17.83
C LYS A 68 8.87 3.23 17.23
N LEU A 69 7.72 3.77 16.88
CA LEU A 69 7.58 5.02 16.13
C LEU A 69 7.52 6.28 16.99
N ASN A 70 7.15 6.17 18.27
CA ASN A 70 7.05 7.31 19.19
C ASN A 70 8.42 7.68 19.79
N PRO A 71 9.05 8.82 19.38
CA PRO A 71 10.32 9.27 19.95
C PRO A 71 10.16 9.93 21.33
N PHE A 72 8.93 10.32 21.71
CA PHE A 72 8.65 11.08 22.93
C PHE A 72 8.31 10.21 24.14
N SER A 73 8.28 8.88 23.98
CA SER A 73 7.94 7.98 25.07
C SER A 73 8.84 8.21 26.30
N PRO A 74 8.26 8.41 27.50
CA PRO A 74 9.04 8.59 28.73
C PRO A 74 9.83 7.33 29.12
N HIS A 75 9.37 6.15 28.69
CA HIS A 75 10.02 4.86 28.99
C HIS A 75 11.25 4.57 28.11
N LYS A 76 11.54 5.42 27.10
CA LYS A 76 12.70 5.24 26.23
C LYS A 76 13.93 5.94 26.79
N SER A 77 15.08 5.24 26.76
CA SER A 77 16.38 5.87 26.97
C SER A 77 16.71 6.89 25.85
N MET A 78 17.64 7.79 26.12
CA MET A 78 18.09 8.78 25.12
C MET A 78 18.64 8.12 23.84
N ALA A 79 19.33 6.97 23.99
CA ALA A 79 19.81 6.19 22.84
C ALA A 79 18.65 5.63 22.00
N GLN A 80 17.60 5.12 22.63
CA GLN A 80 16.40 4.63 21.96
C GLN A 80 15.61 5.75 21.28
N LYS A 81 15.48 6.93 21.91
CA LYS A 81 14.86 8.13 21.29
C LYS A 81 15.61 8.55 20.03
N ARG A 82 16.95 8.64 20.12
CA ARG A 82 17.80 8.94 18.94
C ARG A 82 17.66 7.89 17.84
N GLY A 83 17.55 6.60 18.20
CA GLY A 83 17.29 5.52 17.27
C GLY A 83 15.95 5.68 16.53
N THR A 84 14.89 6.06 17.25
CA THR A 84 13.57 6.34 16.68
C THR A 84 13.60 7.54 15.73
N ILE A 85 14.28 8.62 16.12
CA ILE A 85 14.45 9.81 15.25
C ILE A 85 15.22 9.44 13.97
N ARG A 86 16.31 8.67 14.09
CA ARG A 86 17.05 8.17 12.92
C ARG A 86 16.17 7.31 12.00
N LEU A 87 15.28 6.50 12.55
CA LEU A 87 14.31 5.73 11.76
C LEU A 87 13.40 6.66 10.96
N TRP A 88 12.83 7.70 11.59
CA TRP A 88 11.99 8.67 10.90
C TRP A 88 12.75 9.42 9.79
N ILE A 89 14.01 9.82 10.03
CA ILE A 89 14.83 10.46 8.98
C ILE A 89 15.01 9.49 7.79
N LYS A 90 15.25 8.18 8.02
CA LYS A 90 15.35 7.19 6.95
C LYS A 90 14.04 7.05 6.16
N ILE A 91 12.88 7.05 6.87
CA ILE A 91 11.57 7.02 6.24
C ILE A 91 11.36 8.25 5.34
N ILE A 92 11.67 9.44 5.83
CA ILE A 92 11.55 10.69 5.05
C ILE A 92 12.49 10.67 3.84
N ILE A 93 13.75 10.25 4.00
CA ILE A 93 14.69 10.10 2.88
C ILE A 93 14.13 9.15 1.82
N ALA A 94 13.52 8.03 2.23
CA ALA A 94 12.91 7.08 1.30
C ALA A 94 11.64 7.62 0.61
N CYS A 95 11.01 8.69 1.12
CA CYS A 95 9.89 9.35 0.44
C CYS A 95 10.36 10.30 -0.68
N ILE A 96 11.58 10.84 -0.59
CA ILE A 96 12.08 11.88 -1.50
C ILE A 96 12.02 11.46 -2.98
N PRO A 97 12.52 10.27 -3.39
CA PRO A 97 12.47 9.88 -4.80
C PRO A 97 11.04 9.85 -5.37
N ALA A 98 10.09 9.29 -4.62
CA ALA A 98 8.70 9.24 -5.04
C ALA A 98 8.05 10.63 -5.09
N ALA A 99 8.38 11.54 -4.18
CA ALA A 99 7.88 12.90 -4.20
C ALA A 99 8.44 13.69 -5.38
N VAL A 100 9.77 13.63 -5.62
CA VAL A 100 10.43 14.38 -6.68
C VAL A 100 10.04 13.90 -8.07
N ILE A 101 9.90 12.60 -8.27
CA ILE A 101 9.54 11.99 -9.56
C ILE A 101 8.03 11.92 -9.72
N GLY A 102 7.32 11.63 -8.65
CA GLY A 102 5.91 11.35 -8.65
C GLY A 102 5.04 12.57 -8.92
N LEU A 103 5.28 13.67 -8.23
CA LEU A 103 4.48 14.88 -8.41
C LEU A 103 4.47 15.40 -9.86
N PRO A 104 5.62 15.46 -10.58
CA PRO A 104 5.62 15.85 -11.99
C PRO A 104 4.94 14.83 -12.92
N LEU A 105 4.91 13.55 -12.57
CA LEU A 105 4.37 12.48 -13.41
C LEU A 105 2.92 12.10 -13.09
N ASP A 106 2.26 12.77 -12.13
CA ASP A 106 0.89 12.47 -11.69
C ASP A 106 -0.08 12.33 -12.87
N HIS A 107 -0.17 13.34 -13.71
CA HIS A 107 -1.02 13.29 -14.93
C HIS A 107 -0.67 12.19 -15.94
N PHE A 108 0.60 11.77 -15.99
CA PHE A 108 1.00 10.66 -16.84
C PHE A 108 0.56 9.32 -16.25
N MET A 109 0.66 9.19 -14.92
CA MET A 109 0.23 8.00 -14.21
C MET A 109 -1.29 7.79 -14.30
N ASP A 110 -2.08 8.87 -14.25
CA ASP A 110 -3.54 8.80 -14.45
C ASP A 110 -3.90 8.16 -15.80
N LYS A 111 -3.15 8.45 -16.87
CA LYS A 111 -3.36 7.84 -18.20
C LYS A 111 -3.04 6.34 -18.23
N LEU A 112 -2.19 5.86 -17.33
CA LEU A 112 -1.86 4.44 -17.18
C LEU A 112 -2.89 3.68 -16.34
N MET A 113 -3.87 4.37 -15.71
CA MET A 113 -4.90 3.76 -14.90
C MET A 113 -5.92 3.04 -15.79
N ASN A 114 -5.56 1.84 -16.23
CA ASN A 114 -6.42 0.97 -17.00
C ASN A 114 -6.17 -0.51 -16.64
N GLY A 115 -7.18 -1.36 -16.85
CA GLY A 115 -7.15 -2.76 -16.46
C GLY A 115 -6.00 -3.58 -17.07
N TYR A 116 -5.58 -3.24 -18.30
CA TYR A 116 -4.48 -3.95 -18.98
C TYR A 116 -3.13 -3.68 -18.32
N VAL A 117 -2.84 -2.41 -17.97
CA VAL A 117 -1.61 -2.04 -17.24
C VAL A 117 -1.60 -2.68 -15.87
N VAL A 118 -2.72 -2.63 -15.15
CA VAL A 118 -2.86 -3.27 -13.83
C VAL A 118 -2.59 -4.76 -13.91
N ALA A 119 -3.20 -5.47 -14.88
CA ALA A 119 -2.99 -6.90 -15.10
C ALA A 119 -1.52 -7.23 -15.44
N ALA A 120 -0.91 -6.45 -16.34
CA ALA A 120 0.48 -6.64 -16.71
C ALA A 120 1.42 -6.48 -15.49
N MET A 121 1.22 -5.44 -14.67
CA MET A 121 2.04 -5.20 -13.50
C MET A 121 1.81 -6.23 -12.39
N LEU A 122 0.59 -6.75 -12.24
CA LEU A 122 0.31 -7.88 -11.36
C LEU A 122 1.14 -9.10 -11.75
N ILE A 123 1.14 -9.47 -13.03
CA ILE A 123 1.88 -10.63 -13.55
C ILE A 123 3.38 -10.40 -13.43
N ILE A 124 3.89 -9.26 -13.87
CA ILE A 124 5.33 -8.93 -13.83
C ILE A 124 5.86 -9.03 -12.39
N TYR A 125 5.22 -8.35 -11.43
CA TYR A 125 5.64 -8.39 -10.04
C TYR A 125 5.42 -9.76 -9.39
N GLY A 126 4.40 -10.50 -9.82
CA GLY A 126 4.20 -11.89 -9.43
C GLY A 126 5.41 -12.76 -9.80
N VAL A 127 5.85 -12.67 -11.06
CA VAL A 127 7.05 -13.37 -11.56
C VAL A 127 8.32 -12.89 -10.82
N LEU A 128 8.48 -11.57 -10.63
CA LEU A 128 9.63 -11.01 -9.92
C LEU A 128 9.75 -11.52 -8.48
N PHE A 129 8.64 -11.66 -7.74
CA PHE A 129 8.65 -12.26 -6.40
C PHE A 129 9.12 -13.71 -6.43
N ILE A 130 8.62 -14.52 -7.36
CA ILE A 130 9.01 -15.93 -7.49
C ILE A 130 10.49 -16.04 -7.85
N VAL A 131 10.96 -15.26 -8.82
CA VAL A 131 12.39 -15.28 -9.25
C VAL A 131 13.30 -14.83 -8.11
N LEU A 132 12.93 -13.74 -7.41
CA LEU A 132 13.72 -13.23 -6.29
C LEU A 132 13.82 -14.25 -5.16
N GLU A 133 12.71 -14.89 -4.79
CA GLU A 133 12.71 -15.89 -3.73
C GLU A 133 13.48 -17.16 -4.11
N ASN A 134 13.44 -17.58 -5.37
CA ASN A 134 14.26 -18.69 -5.85
C ASN A 134 15.75 -18.37 -5.75
N ARG A 135 16.15 -17.12 -6.05
CA ARG A 135 17.54 -16.66 -5.90
C ARG A 135 17.98 -16.55 -4.45
N ASN A 136 17.05 -16.32 -3.55
CA ASN A 136 17.31 -16.08 -2.13
C ASN A 136 17.25 -17.33 -1.25
N VAL A 137 17.04 -18.52 -1.80
CA VAL A 137 16.88 -19.78 -1.03
C VAL A 137 18.06 -20.04 -0.09
N HIS A 138 19.29 -19.74 -0.53
CA HIS A 138 20.51 -19.92 0.28
C HIS A 138 21.18 -18.60 0.66
N ARG A 139 20.49 -17.47 0.47
CA ARG A 139 21.08 -16.14 0.71
C ARG A 139 21.05 -15.80 2.19
N HIS A 140 22.18 -15.42 2.73
CA HIS A 140 22.25 -14.76 4.03
C HIS A 140 21.91 -13.28 3.87
N PHE A 141 20.99 -12.77 4.69
CA PHE A 141 20.56 -11.38 4.64
C PHE A 141 21.35 -10.55 5.64
N PRO A 142 22.19 -9.59 5.19
CA PRO A 142 22.98 -8.75 6.09
C PRO A 142 22.13 -7.77 6.90
N ILE A 143 20.88 -7.46 6.46
CA ILE A 143 19.97 -6.53 7.12
C ILE A 143 18.77 -7.30 7.64
N GLU A 144 18.84 -7.74 8.88
CA GLU A 144 17.77 -8.54 9.51
C GLU A 144 16.72 -7.69 10.23
N ARG A 145 17.07 -6.45 10.60
CA ARG A 145 16.22 -5.55 11.38
C ARG A 145 16.15 -4.16 10.74
N VAL A 146 15.03 -3.49 10.86
CA VAL A 146 14.82 -2.12 10.36
C VAL A 146 15.86 -1.14 10.92
N THR A 147 16.35 -1.35 12.14
CA THR A 147 17.39 -0.52 12.74
C THR A 147 18.72 -0.55 11.99
N GLN A 148 19.02 -1.67 11.30
CA GLN A 148 20.26 -1.87 10.53
C GLN A 148 20.21 -1.24 9.13
N ILE A 149 19.04 -0.87 8.64
CA ILE A 149 18.90 -0.15 7.36
C ILE A 149 19.72 1.14 7.43
N SER A 150 20.62 1.34 6.48
CA SER A 150 21.41 2.58 6.34
C SER A 150 20.57 3.69 5.68
N PHE A 151 21.04 4.94 5.71
CA PHE A 151 20.42 6.04 4.96
C PHE A 151 20.45 5.78 3.45
N GLN A 152 21.56 5.24 2.94
CA GLN A 152 21.69 4.87 1.53
C GLN A 152 20.71 3.75 1.15
N THR A 153 20.60 2.71 1.97
CA THR A 153 19.62 1.62 1.76
C THR A 153 18.20 2.16 1.75
N ALA A 154 17.86 3.09 2.67
CA ALA A 154 16.55 3.71 2.72
C ALA A 154 16.25 4.52 1.44
N ALA A 155 17.20 5.31 0.95
CA ALA A 155 17.08 6.05 -0.30
C ALA A 155 16.86 5.12 -1.51
N LEU A 156 17.62 4.01 -1.59
CA LEU A 156 17.45 3.01 -2.64
C LEU A 156 16.07 2.34 -2.58
N ILE A 157 15.57 1.99 -1.39
CA ILE A 157 14.20 1.48 -1.24
C ILE A 157 13.18 2.52 -1.73
N GLY A 158 13.43 3.81 -1.46
CA GLY A 158 12.63 4.92 -1.98
C GLY A 158 12.62 5.00 -3.50
N CYS A 159 13.73 4.68 -4.18
CA CYS A 159 13.77 4.59 -5.64
C CYS A 159 12.85 3.46 -6.15
N PHE A 160 12.82 2.31 -5.48
CA PHE A 160 11.86 1.25 -5.83
C PHE A 160 10.41 1.68 -5.59
N GLN A 161 10.14 2.55 -4.61
CA GLN A 161 8.80 3.09 -4.39
C GLN A 161 8.28 3.89 -5.58
N VAL A 162 9.13 4.54 -6.37
CA VAL A 162 8.72 5.24 -7.59
C VAL A 162 7.98 4.30 -8.55
N LEU A 163 8.41 3.04 -8.64
CA LEU A 163 7.76 2.04 -9.50
C LEU A 163 6.32 1.73 -9.05
N ALA A 164 6.01 1.97 -7.77
CA ALA A 164 4.65 1.78 -7.24
C ALA A 164 3.63 2.79 -7.77
N MET A 165 4.06 3.83 -8.45
CA MET A 165 3.17 4.77 -9.13
C MET A 165 2.50 4.13 -10.35
N ILE A 166 3.14 3.15 -10.98
CA ILE A 166 2.53 2.39 -12.08
C ILE A 166 1.38 1.55 -11.48
N PRO A 167 0.12 1.74 -11.96
CA PRO A 167 -1.03 1.04 -11.44
C PRO A 167 -0.85 -0.49 -11.47
N GLY A 168 -1.28 -1.19 -10.42
CA GLY A 168 -1.11 -2.64 -10.31
C GLY A 168 0.22 -3.09 -9.68
N THR A 169 1.25 -2.24 -9.64
CA THR A 169 2.55 -2.58 -9.04
C THR A 169 2.45 -2.93 -7.55
N SER A 170 1.63 -2.23 -6.79
CA SER A 170 1.58 -2.23 -5.32
C SER A 170 2.77 -1.53 -4.65
N ARG A 171 2.48 -0.58 -3.77
CA ARG A 171 3.52 0.12 -2.99
C ARG A 171 4.30 -0.86 -2.11
N SER A 172 3.60 -1.67 -1.33
CA SER A 172 4.23 -2.70 -0.50
C SER A 172 4.99 -3.72 -1.36
N GLY A 173 4.44 -4.11 -2.51
CA GLY A 173 5.12 -5.01 -3.45
C GLY A 173 6.46 -4.47 -3.95
N ALA A 174 6.50 -3.24 -4.44
CA ALA A 174 7.71 -2.62 -4.97
C ALA A 174 8.78 -2.41 -3.87
N THR A 175 8.37 -1.88 -2.73
CA THR A 175 9.31 -1.57 -1.64
C THR A 175 9.85 -2.82 -0.94
N ILE A 176 9.04 -3.86 -0.74
CA ILE A 176 9.48 -5.15 -0.18
C ILE A 176 10.46 -5.82 -1.15
N LEU A 177 10.09 -5.93 -2.42
CA LEU A 177 10.95 -6.54 -3.44
C LEU A 177 12.29 -5.80 -3.56
N GLY A 178 12.26 -4.47 -3.62
CA GLY A 178 13.46 -3.63 -3.65
C GLY A 178 14.34 -3.79 -2.42
N ALA A 179 13.74 -3.77 -1.23
CA ALA A 179 14.46 -3.97 0.02
C ALA A 179 15.15 -5.35 0.09
N MET A 180 14.48 -6.41 -0.36
CA MET A 180 15.05 -7.76 -0.40
C MET A 180 16.17 -7.88 -1.44
N LEU A 181 16.05 -7.24 -2.59
CA LEU A 181 17.14 -7.17 -3.60
C LEU A 181 18.41 -6.55 -3.01
N ILE A 182 18.26 -5.48 -2.23
CA ILE A 182 19.36 -4.74 -1.58
C ILE A 182 19.99 -5.57 -0.44
N GLY A 183 19.28 -6.55 0.13
CA GLY A 183 19.80 -7.42 1.18
C GLY A 183 19.05 -7.37 2.51
N CYS A 184 17.86 -6.79 2.55
CA CYS A 184 16.98 -6.88 3.72
C CYS A 184 16.34 -8.27 3.81
N SER A 185 16.23 -8.80 5.02
CA SER A 185 15.42 -9.98 5.30
C SER A 185 13.93 -9.68 5.03
N ARG A 186 13.12 -10.73 4.80
CA ARG A 186 11.68 -10.60 4.58
C ARG A 186 10.97 -9.78 5.66
N PRO A 187 11.20 -10.04 6.98
CA PRO A 187 10.58 -9.23 8.03
C PRO A 187 11.05 -7.78 8.05
N ALA A 188 12.35 -7.51 7.83
CA ALA A 188 12.88 -6.14 7.79
C ALA A 188 12.33 -5.35 6.59
N ALA A 189 12.22 -5.99 5.43
CA ALA A 189 11.65 -5.41 4.22
C ALA A 189 10.17 -5.04 4.40
N ALA A 190 9.36 -5.98 4.93
CA ALA A 190 7.94 -5.75 5.19
C ALA A 190 7.73 -4.63 6.24
N GLU A 191 8.44 -4.70 7.37
CA GLU A 191 8.32 -3.69 8.43
C GLU A 191 8.71 -2.29 7.96
N PHE A 192 9.81 -2.15 7.20
CA PHE A 192 10.22 -0.85 6.66
C PHE A 192 9.22 -0.32 5.62
N SER A 193 8.69 -1.20 4.78
CA SER A 193 7.63 -0.87 3.83
C SER A 193 6.39 -0.32 4.53
N PHE A 194 5.97 -0.90 5.66
CA PHE A 194 4.85 -0.39 6.45
C PHE A 194 5.12 1.02 6.97
N PHE A 195 6.32 1.27 7.51
CA PHE A 195 6.68 2.59 8.04
C PHE A 195 6.77 3.63 6.93
N LEU A 196 7.27 3.25 5.77
CA LEU A 196 7.34 4.13 4.60
C LEU A 196 5.93 4.52 4.09
N GLY A 197 4.94 3.64 4.28
CA GLY A 197 3.53 3.93 3.99
C GLY A 197 2.97 5.11 4.79
N ILE A 198 3.46 5.38 6.01
CA ILE A 198 2.89 6.41 6.87
C ILE A 198 2.90 7.78 6.19
N PRO A 199 4.06 8.40 5.88
CA PRO A 199 4.07 9.72 5.25
C PRO A 199 3.45 9.72 3.85
N VAL A 200 3.60 8.64 3.09
CA VAL A 200 3.08 8.54 1.72
C VAL A 200 1.56 8.56 1.69
N MET A 201 0.91 7.72 2.50
CA MET A 201 -0.56 7.64 2.52
C MET A 201 -1.19 8.88 3.14
N PHE A 202 -0.58 9.44 4.20
CA PHE A 202 -1.01 10.75 4.72
C PHE A 202 -0.87 11.85 3.68
N GLY A 203 0.26 11.93 2.98
CA GLY A 203 0.49 12.91 1.92
C GLY A 203 -0.49 12.78 0.77
N ALA A 204 -0.68 11.57 0.25
CA ALA A 204 -1.61 11.30 -0.85
C ALA A 204 -3.07 11.65 -0.46
N SER A 205 -3.52 11.20 0.71
CA SER A 205 -4.87 11.51 1.20
C SER A 205 -5.07 13.01 1.43
N PHE A 206 -4.09 13.69 2.01
CA PHE A 206 -4.14 15.14 2.21
C PHE A 206 -4.27 15.87 0.87
N LEU A 207 -3.41 15.57 -0.10
CA LEU A 207 -3.45 16.17 -1.42
C LEU A 207 -4.78 15.93 -2.13
N LYS A 208 -5.32 14.68 -2.04
CA LYS A 208 -6.59 14.33 -2.67
C LYS A 208 -7.76 15.08 -2.05
N ILE A 209 -7.81 15.19 -0.72
CA ILE A 209 -8.83 15.96 0.00
C ILE A 209 -8.75 17.45 -0.36
N VAL A 210 -7.55 18.04 -0.34
CA VAL A 210 -7.36 19.46 -0.69
C VAL A 210 -7.80 19.72 -2.12
N LYS A 211 -7.39 18.87 -3.08
CA LYS A 211 -7.78 18.99 -4.49
C LYS A 211 -9.30 18.90 -4.66
N PHE A 212 -9.96 17.98 -3.95
CA PHE A 212 -11.41 17.83 -3.96
C PHE A 212 -12.14 19.11 -3.53
N PHE A 213 -11.73 19.72 -2.42
CA PHE A 213 -12.36 20.97 -1.95
C PHE A 213 -12.07 22.16 -2.86
N ILE A 214 -10.85 22.28 -3.42
CA ILE A 214 -10.49 23.34 -4.38
C ILE A 214 -11.35 23.24 -5.66
N GLN A 215 -11.72 22.03 -6.07
CA GLN A 215 -12.58 21.79 -7.23
C GLN A 215 -14.06 22.01 -6.94
N GLY A 216 -14.42 22.53 -5.77
CA GLY A 216 -15.80 22.80 -5.37
C GLY A 216 -16.54 21.59 -4.79
N GLY A 217 -15.83 20.50 -4.50
CA GLY A 217 -16.39 19.34 -3.80
C GLY A 217 -16.73 19.63 -2.35
N GLY A 218 -17.65 18.87 -1.82
CA GLY A 218 -18.06 18.91 -0.41
C GLY A 218 -18.64 17.57 0.00
N PHE A 219 -18.52 17.22 1.26
CA PHE A 219 -19.09 15.98 1.78
C PHE A 219 -20.52 16.21 2.25
N SER A 220 -21.46 15.42 1.75
CA SER A 220 -22.74 15.24 2.43
C SER A 220 -22.52 14.50 3.76
N PHE A 221 -23.48 14.61 4.67
CA PHE A 221 -23.42 13.87 5.94
C PHE A 221 -23.32 12.36 5.74
N ALA A 222 -24.00 11.82 4.74
CA ALA A 222 -23.95 10.39 4.40
C ALA A 222 -22.56 9.98 3.91
N GLU A 223 -21.96 10.76 3.01
CA GLU A 223 -20.61 10.52 2.49
C GLU A 223 -19.56 10.59 3.58
N PHE A 224 -19.69 11.55 4.51
CA PHE A 224 -18.80 11.62 5.67
C PHE A 224 -18.87 10.34 6.53
N ILE A 225 -20.09 9.82 6.78
CA ILE A 225 -20.27 8.58 7.53
C ILE A 225 -19.70 7.39 6.76
N TYR A 226 -19.89 7.31 5.45
CA TYR A 226 -19.32 6.25 4.61
C TYR A 226 -17.79 6.26 4.68
N LEU A 227 -17.18 7.44 4.63
CA LEU A 227 -15.72 7.59 4.74
C LEU A 227 -15.20 7.10 6.10
N VAL A 228 -15.83 7.57 7.20
CA VAL A 228 -15.43 7.16 8.55
C VAL A 228 -15.63 5.65 8.75
N LEU A 229 -16.75 5.09 8.29
CA LEU A 229 -17.03 3.66 8.38
C LEU A 229 -16.00 2.84 7.60
N GLY A 230 -15.71 3.23 6.35
CA GLY A 230 -14.68 2.59 5.52
C GLY A 230 -13.30 2.61 6.20
N MET A 231 -12.91 3.75 6.78
CA MET A 231 -11.66 3.87 7.54
C MET A 231 -11.62 2.98 8.78
N VAL A 232 -12.71 2.89 9.55
CA VAL A 232 -12.79 2.05 10.75
C VAL A 232 -12.68 0.56 10.39
N VAL A 233 -13.38 0.15 9.34
CA VAL A 233 -13.31 -1.24 8.84
C VAL A 233 -11.90 -1.54 8.31
N ALA A 234 -11.34 -0.67 7.47
CA ALA A 234 -9.98 -0.81 6.95
C ALA A 234 -8.94 -0.87 8.09
N PHE A 235 -9.09 -0.06 9.13
CA PHE A 235 -8.25 -0.13 10.34
C PHE A 235 -8.30 -1.50 11.01
N GLY A 236 -9.51 -2.00 11.32
CA GLY A 236 -9.70 -3.27 12.02
C GLY A 236 -9.11 -4.46 11.24
N VAL A 237 -9.40 -4.50 9.93
CA VAL A 237 -8.87 -5.55 9.03
C VAL A 237 -7.36 -5.41 8.86
N SER A 238 -6.82 -4.19 8.78
CA SER A 238 -5.38 -3.95 8.67
C SER A 238 -4.60 -4.42 9.90
N VAL A 239 -5.15 -4.27 11.10
CA VAL A 239 -4.53 -4.81 12.31
C VAL A 239 -4.34 -6.33 12.21
N TYR A 240 -5.32 -7.04 11.67
CA TYR A 240 -5.22 -8.47 11.42
C TYR A 240 -4.21 -8.78 10.31
N SER A 241 -4.31 -8.11 9.17
CA SER A 241 -3.47 -8.36 7.98
C SER A 241 -1.99 -8.12 8.24
N ILE A 242 -1.64 -7.05 8.97
CA ILE A 242 -0.26 -6.76 9.36
C ILE A 242 0.31 -7.85 10.27
N LYS A 243 -0.46 -8.27 11.29
CA LYS A 243 -0.04 -9.35 12.18
C LYS A 243 0.11 -10.67 11.43
N PHE A 244 -0.84 -10.98 10.56
CA PHE A 244 -0.78 -12.16 9.70
C PHE A 244 0.49 -12.14 8.83
N LEU A 245 0.72 -11.06 8.07
CA LEU A 245 1.88 -10.98 7.18
C LEU A 245 3.20 -11.09 7.96
N MET A 246 3.33 -10.38 9.08
CA MET A 246 4.55 -10.45 9.90
C MET A 246 4.78 -11.84 10.51
N GLY A 247 3.73 -12.56 10.85
CA GLY A 247 3.80 -13.96 11.26
C GLY A 247 4.20 -14.88 10.12
N TYR A 248 3.62 -14.67 8.95
CA TYR A 248 3.84 -15.47 7.74
C TYR A 248 5.29 -15.35 7.23
N VAL A 249 5.80 -14.13 7.04
CA VAL A 249 7.13 -13.89 6.43
C VAL A 249 8.32 -14.29 7.32
N ARG A 250 8.06 -14.60 8.59
CA ARG A 250 9.08 -15.17 9.50
C ARG A 250 9.33 -16.66 9.22
N LYS A 251 8.35 -17.36 8.64
CA LYS A 251 8.36 -18.81 8.45
C LYS A 251 8.30 -19.23 6.99
N HIS A 252 7.79 -18.36 6.12
CA HIS A 252 7.53 -18.63 4.71
C HIS A 252 8.15 -17.55 3.82
N ASP A 253 8.25 -17.86 2.53
CA ASP A 253 8.69 -16.94 1.49
C ASP A 253 7.50 -16.18 0.85
N PHE A 254 7.80 -15.24 -0.05
CA PHE A 254 6.79 -14.46 -0.76
C PHE A 254 6.26 -15.13 -2.03
N LYS A 255 6.66 -16.37 -2.37
CA LYS A 255 6.21 -17.05 -3.60
C LYS A 255 4.70 -17.20 -3.67
N PHE A 256 4.04 -17.49 -2.53
CA PHE A 256 2.59 -17.58 -2.48
C PHE A 256 1.92 -16.31 -3.00
N PHE A 257 2.40 -15.14 -2.57
CA PHE A 257 1.88 -13.86 -3.05
C PHE A 257 2.23 -13.62 -4.53
N GLY A 258 3.37 -14.13 -4.98
CA GLY A 258 3.76 -14.11 -6.39
C GLY A 258 2.77 -14.88 -7.27
N TYR A 259 2.46 -16.12 -6.91
CA TYR A 259 1.45 -16.94 -7.61
C TYR A 259 0.07 -16.31 -7.58
N TYR A 260 -0.35 -15.81 -6.40
CA TYR A 260 -1.62 -15.11 -6.25
C TYR A 260 -1.74 -13.93 -7.21
N ARG A 261 -0.70 -13.08 -7.32
CA ARG A 261 -0.67 -11.94 -8.24
C ARG A 261 -0.80 -12.35 -9.70
N ILE A 262 -0.14 -13.44 -10.11
CA ILE A 262 -0.23 -13.94 -11.49
C ILE A 262 -1.69 -14.37 -11.78
N VAL A 263 -2.29 -15.13 -10.89
CA VAL A 263 -3.69 -15.57 -11.04
C VAL A 263 -4.63 -14.35 -11.09
N LEU A 264 -4.48 -13.41 -10.18
CA LEU A 264 -5.28 -12.18 -10.17
C LEU A 264 -5.08 -11.36 -11.46
N GLY A 265 -3.83 -11.24 -11.94
CA GLY A 265 -3.54 -10.55 -13.19
C GLY A 265 -4.20 -11.20 -14.40
N ILE A 266 -4.23 -12.54 -14.46
CA ILE A 266 -4.94 -13.28 -15.50
C ILE A 266 -6.46 -13.03 -15.40
N VAL A 267 -7.03 -13.02 -14.19
CA VAL A 267 -8.46 -12.72 -13.97
C VAL A 267 -8.80 -11.31 -14.44
N VAL A 268 -8.00 -10.29 -14.05
CA VAL A 268 -8.18 -8.91 -14.48
C VAL A 268 -8.09 -8.80 -16.01
N LEU A 269 -7.07 -9.41 -16.61
CA LEU A 269 -6.88 -9.40 -18.07
C LEU A 269 -8.05 -10.05 -18.81
N SER A 270 -8.53 -11.19 -18.30
CA SER A 270 -9.69 -11.90 -18.88
C SER A 270 -10.96 -11.07 -18.78
N TYR A 271 -11.21 -10.43 -17.64
CA TYR A 271 -12.38 -9.58 -17.44
C TYR A 271 -12.42 -8.43 -18.45
N PHE A 272 -11.35 -7.64 -18.54
CA PHE A 272 -11.30 -6.51 -19.46
C PHE A 272 -11.20 -6.95 -20.93
N GLY A 273 -10.57 -8.10 -21.22
CA GLY A 273 -10.52 -8.66 -22.56
C GLY A 273 -11.91 -9.11 -23.05
N ILE A 274 -12.70 -9.79 -22.20
CA ILE A 274 -14.06 -10.21 -22.54
C ILE A 274 -14.98 -8.99 -22.64
N SER A 275 -14.90 -8.03 -21.72
CA SER A 275 -15.68 -6.80 -21.75
C SER A 275 -15.47 -6.02 -23.06
N ALA A 276 -14.23 -5.96 -23.56
CA ALA A 276 -13.90 -5.30 -24.82
C ALA A 276 -14.40 -6.06 -26.07
N LEU A 277 -14.75 -7.35 -25.96
CA LEU A 277 -15.29 -8.16 -27.06
C LEU A 277 -16.82 -8.14 -27.12
N VAL A 278 -17.47 -7.88 -25.95
CA VAL A 278 -18.94 -7.94 -25.82
C VAL A 278 -19.57 -6.54 -25.90
N GLY A 279 -18.83 -5.48 -25.58
CA GLY A 279 -19.28 -4.09 -25.70
C GLY A 279 -18.76 -3.45 -26.93
#